data_0278d3158cfa2bb23081ac35335b8959
#
_entry.id   0278d3158cfa2bb23081ac35335b8959
#
_cell.length_a   1.000
_cell.length_b   1.000
_cell.length_c   1.000
_cell.angle_alpha   90.00
_cell.angle_beta   90.00
_cell.angle_gamma   90.00
#
_symmetry.space_group_name_H-M   'P 1'
#
loop_
_entity.id
_entity.type
_entity.pdbx_description
1 polymer ?
#
loop_
_entity_poly.entity_id
_entity_poly.type
_entity_poly.pdbx_seq_one_letter_code
_entity_poly.pdbx_strand_id
1 'polypeptide(L)'
;MYKNKLKRIIDFMMALCGLIVLSPVFAALCIWIKLDSKGPILFKQKRIGINKSYFNIYKFRTMYIDTPKDMPTHMLSNPDQYITKSGKFLRKTSLDELPQILNILKGEMAVIGPRPALWNQDDLIAERDKYHANDVRPGLTGWAQINGRDELEIPVKAKLDGEYVENESFFMDVKCFLGTIGSVLVGDGVVEGGTGEMEKASQVTSPEKLNKEIMMGAGVVVGAGTAGLGLLSLIVHKFKNKDKKEKKKMSLKKAFFILTSFYTVVTAIVNIFRRKNLNTESKENKEQTDNDEDIKERNILITGAHSYIGESVEKWLKDKSNNYHVETLDMLDDKWEEHDFSKYDVVYHVAGIAHADVGNVSDEVKEKYYRVNRDLALEVASKAKDNGVKQFIFMSSMIIYSGCKETFITKETIPQAENFYGDSKLLADLALQELNGETFKVCIVRPPMIYGRGSKGNYPVLVKLATKLPVFPIVKNRRSMLHIDNLCEFIRLMIDNEEAGVFFPQNDEYTNTSDMVEMIAKVKGHKIMMLPGTNTIIKLMTKVPGKIGTLVNKAFGSSAYDMILSYYDKGNYRIRSLNESIHVSEGDK
;
A
#
# COMPACT_ATOMS: atom_id res chain seq x y z
N MET A 1 -15.09 2.70 -23.43
CA MET A 1 -16.31 1.91 -23.04
C MET A 1 -16.70 2.13 -21.58
N TYR A 2 -15.72 2.13 -20.64
CA TYR A 2 -15.98 2.34 -19.20
C TYR A 2 -16.63 3.71 -18.91
N LYS A 3 -15.98 4.82 -19.28
CA LYS A 3 -16.43 6.19 -19.01
C LYS A 3 -17.90 6.46 -19.43
N ASN A 4 -18.34 5.94 -20.55
CA ASN A 4 -19.62 6.35 -21.17
C ASN A 4 -20.85 5.54 -20.74
N LYS A 5 -20.73 4.22 -20.50
CA LYS A 5 -21.91 3.37 -20.20
C LYS A 5 -21.73 2.49 -18.97
N LEU A 6 -20.57 1.82 -18.85
CA LEU A 6 -20.36 0.80 -17.80
C LEU A 6 -20.31 1.44 -16.41
N LYS A 7 -19.59 2.58 -16.28
CA LYS A 7 -19.53 3.34 -15.03
C LYS A 7 -20.92 3.69 -14.50
N ARG A 8 -21.80 4.20 -15.36
CA ARG A 8 -23.15 4.59 -14.98
C ARG A 8 -23.99 3.39 -14.47
N ILE A 9 -23.82 2.23 -15.10
CA ILE A 9 -24.50 1.00 -14.67
C ILE A 9 -23.98 0.56 -13.28
N ILE A 10 -22.67 0.61 -13.09
CA ILE A 10 -22.02 0.27 -11.81
C ILE A 10 -22.48 1.25 -10.72
N ASP A 11 -22.44 2.55 -10.96
CA ASP A 11 -22.89 3.57 -10.01
C ASP A 11 -24.35 3.35 -9.59
N PHE A 12 -25.23 3.11 -10.56
CA PHE A 12 -26.64 2.85 -10.30
C PHE A 12 -26.84 1.58 -9.45
N MET A 13 -26.16 0.48 -9.81
CA MET A 13 -26.27 -0.78 -9.08
C MET A 13 -25.71 -0.67 -7.65
N MET A 14 -24.56 -0.01 -7.47
CA MET A 14 -23.99 0.25 -6.16
C MET A 14 -24.93 1.10 -5.30
N ALA A 15 -25.49 2.16 -5.86
CA ALA A 15 -26.44 3.03 -5.16
C ALA A 15 -27.74 2.29 -4.78
N LEU A 16 -28.26 1.46 -5.69
CA LEU A 16 -29.46 0.66 -5.42
C LEU A 16 -29.22 -0.36 -4.31
N CYS A 17 -28.12 -1.12 -4.39
CA CYS A 17 -27.72 -2.06 -3.35
C CYS A 17 -27.47 -1.34 -2.01
N GLY A 18 -26.76 -0.20 -2.04
CA GLY A 18 -26.52 0.63 -0.87
C GLY A 18 -27.82 1.10 -0.22
N LEU A 19 -28.79 1.58 -1.00
CA LEU A 19 -30.08 2.02 -0.49
C LEU A 19 -30.88 0.85 0.16
N ILE A 20 -30.88 -0.33 -0.44
CA ILE A 20 -31.55 -1.51 0.11
C ILE A 20 -30.90 -1.94 1.44
N VAL A 21 -29.57 -2.07 1.47
CA VAL A 21 -28.82 -2.50 2.65
C VAL A 21 -28.92 -1.49 3.79
N LEU A 22 -28.82 -0.19 3.47
CA LEU A 22 -28.86 0.89 4.45
C LEU A 22 -30.29 1.36 4.78
N SER A 23 -31.33 0.81 4.17
CA SER A 23 -32.73 1.22 4.41
C SER A 23 -33.14 1.22 5.88
N PRO A 24 -32.74 0.25 6.75
CA PRO A 24 -33.07 0.31 8.18
C PRO A 24 -32.38 1.49 8.88
N VAL A 25 -31.12 1.80 8.47
CA VAL A 25 -30.36 2.95 9.01
C VAL A 25 -31.03 4.25 8.56
N PHE A 26 -31.42 4.36 7.28
CA PHE A 26 -32.18 5.51 6.79
C PHE A 26 -33.46 5.76 7.60
N ALA A 27 -34.23 4.71 7.85
CA ALA A 27 -35.48 4.81 8.62
C ALA A 27 -35.20 5.28 10.05
N ALA A 28 -34.20 4.71 10.73
CA ALA A 28 -33.82 5.11 12.08
C ALA A 28 -33.36 6.57 12.15
N LEU A 29 -32.50 7.01 11.20
CA LEU A 29 -32.03 8.40 11.11
C LEU A 29 -33.17 9.37 10.81
N CYS A 30 -34.10 9.03 9.90
CA CYS A 30 -35.28 9.83 9.60
C CYS A 30 -36.14 10.07 10.86
N ILE A 31 -36.38 9.01 11.63
CA ILE A 31 -37.13 9.09 12.89
C ILE A 31 -36.40 9.96 13.91
N TRP A 32 -35.09 9.73 14.09
CA TRP A 32 -34.28 10.50 15.04
C TRP A 32 -34.26 11.99 14.70
N ILE A 33 -34.00 12.38 13.44
CA ILE A 33 -33.99 13.78 12.99
C ILE A 33 -35.34 14.44 13.22
N LYS A 34 -36.44 13.71 13.01
CA LYS A 34 -37.82 14.22 13.17
C LYS A 34 -38.17 14.43 14.64
N LEU A 35 -37.66 13.57 15.52
CA LEU A 35 -37.87 13.69 16.98
C LEU A 35 -36.98 14.75 17.61
N ASP A 36 -35.75 14.94 17.09
CA ASP A 36 -34.75 15.88 17.64
C ASP A 36 -35.13 17.35 17.35
N SER A 37 -35.72 17.65 16.20
CA SER A 37 -36.08 19.04 15.86
C SER A 37 -37.21 19.11 14.83
N LYS A 38 -38.03 20.19 14.92
CA LYS A 38 -39.10 20.48 13.94
C LYS A 38 -38.53 20.79 12.55
N GLY A 39 -39.20 20.35 11.48
CA GLY A 39 -38.85 20.69 10.10
C GLY A 39 -38.68 19.47 9.18
N PRO A 40 -38.22 19.68 7.91
CA PRO A 40 -38.02 18.60 6.95
C PRO A 40 -36.83 17.71 7.34
N ILE A 41 -36.88 16.45 6.97
CA ILE A 41 -35.81 15.47 7.24
C ILE A 41 -34.60 15.74 6.34
N LEU A 42 -34.88 16.09 5.06
CA LEU A 42 -33.87 16.33 4.05
C LEU A 42 -33.62 17.83 3.86
N PHE A 43 -32.35 18.18 3.75
CA PHE A 43 -31.86 19.47 3.29
C PHE A 43 -31.49 19.36 1.82
N LYS A 44 -31.77 20.43 1.05
CA LYS A 44 -31.46 20.52 -0.38
C LYS A 44 -30.58 21.72 -0.61
N GLN A 45 -29.51 21.55 -1.39
CA GLN A 45 -28.60 22.64 -1.73
C GLN A 45 -28.23 22.60 -3.21
N LYS A 46 -28.28 23.74 -3.87
CA LYS A 46 -27.94 23.89 -5.28
C LYS A 46 -26.43 23.67 -5.51
N ARG A 47 -26.07 22.81 -6.44
CA ARG A 47 -24.69 22.44 -6.78
C ARG A 47 -24.48 22.37 -8.29
N ILE A 48 -23.21 22.41 -8.69
CA ILE A 48 -22.77 22.22 -10.08
C ILE A 48 -22.70 20.73 -10.39
N GLY A 49 -23.34 20.33 -11.48
CA GLY A 49 -23.32 18.98 -12.06
C GLY A 49 -22.48 18.89 -13.34
N ILE A 50 -22.67 17.82 -14.08
CA ILE A 50 -21.99 17.59 -15.37
C ILE A 50 -22.26 18.75 -16.34
N ASN A 51 -21.22 19.15 -17.09
CA ASN A 51 -21.26 20.27 -18.05
C ASN A 51 -21.81 21.56 -17.41
N LYS A 52 -21.46 21.80 -16.15
CA LYS A 52 -21.91 22.98 -15.36
C LYS A 52 -23.43 23.09 -15.19
N SER A 53 -24.17 22.01 -15.39
CA SER A 53 -25.61 21.96 -15.10
C SER A 53 -25.88 22.14 -13.60
N TYR A 54 -27.08 22.58 -13.25
CA TYR A 54 -27.46 22.71 -11.84
C TYR A 54 -28.30 21.54 -11.38
N PHE A 55 -28.02 21.05 -10.15
CA PHE A 55 -28.87 20.07 -9.48
C PHE A 55 -28.96 20.35 -7.98
N ASN A 56 -29.89 19.71 -7.27
CA ASN A 56 -30.01 19.80 -5.83
C ASN A 56 -29.45 18.56 -5.16
N ILE A 57 -28.35 18.72 -4.40
CA ILE A 57 -27.81 17.66 -3.58
C ILE A 57 -28.72 17.42 -2.38
N TYR A 58 -28.95 16.15 -2.01
CA TYR A 58 -29.72 15.76 -0.84
C TYR A 58 -28.82 15.42 0.34
N LYS A 59 -29.08 16.02 1.50
CA LYS A 59 -28.43 15.68 2.76
C LYS A 59 -29.48 15.50 3.85
N PHE A 60 -29.16 14.77 4.90
CA PHE A 60 -29.96 14.87 6.12
C PHE A 60 -29.79 16.24 6.74
N ARG A 61 -30.86 16.78 7.32
CA ARG A 61 -30.82 18.05 8.03
C ARG A 61 -30.02 17.91 9.32
N THR A 62 -29.01 18.77 9.48
CA THR A 62 -28.11 18.81 10.64
C THR A 62 -28.26 20.10 11.45
N MET A 63 -29.04 21.07 10.95
CA MET A 63 -29.22 22.40 11.56
C MET A 63 -30.68 22.71 11.82
N TYR A 64 -30.94 23.57 12.78
CA TYR A 64 -32.30 24.07 13.04
C TYR A 64 -32.85 24.87 11.86
N ILE A 65 -34.17 24.96 11.76
CA ILE A 65 -34.84 25.61 10.62
C ILE A 65 -34.65 27.13 10.61
N ASP A 66 -34.38 27.69 11.79
CA ASP A 66 -34.19 29.13 12.02
C ASP A 66 -32.75 29.58 11.72
N THR A 67 -31.90 28.70 11.22
CA THR A 67 -30.54 29.01 10.79
C THR A 67 -30.59 29.95 9.56
N PRO A 68 -29.79 31.03 9.51
CA PRO A 68 -29.69 31.92 8.36
C PRO A 68 -29.40 31.16 7.08
N LYS A 69 -30.25 31.28 6.06
CA LYS A 69 -30.19 30.46 4.82
C LYS A 69 -29.13 30.93 3.83
N ASP A 70 -28.79 32.20 3.88
CA ASP A 70 -27.96 32.86 2.87
C ASP A 70 -26.48 32.97 3.30
N MET A 71 -26.12 32.41 4.47
CA MET A 71 -24.78 32.46 5.02
C MET A 71 -24.19 31.03 5.12
N PRO A 72 -23.02 30.75 4.51
CA PRO A 72 -22.32 29.50 4.70
C PRO A 72 -21.99 29.23 6.18
N THR A 73 -22.00 27.96 6.61
CA THR A 73 -21.81 27.58 8.02
C THR A 73 -20.51 28.13 8.62
N HIS A 74 -19.42 28.22 7.83
CA HIS A 74 -18.13 28.77 8.27
C HIS A 74 -18.11 30.29 8.45
N MET A 75 -19.13 31.00 7.97
CA MET A 75 -19.27 32.46 8.15
C MET A 75 -20.22 32.82 9.30
N LEU A 76 -20.81 31.83 9.98
CA LEU A 76 -21.63 32.05 11.16
C LEU A 76 -20.75 32.33 12.36
N SER A 77 -21.03 33.38 13.11
CA SER A 77 -20.27 33.81 14.31
C SER A 77 -20.27 32.77 15.44
N ASN A 78 -21.23 31.84 15.48
CA ASN A 78 -21.27 30.72 16.41
C ASN A 78 -22.06 29.54 15.79
N PRO A 79 -21.45 28.75 14.89
CA PRO A 79 -22.15 27.69 14.15
C PRO A 79 -22.76 26.61 15.05
N ASP A 80 -22.16 26.34 16.20
CA ASP A 80 -22.56 25.25 17.11
C ASP A 80 -23.96 25.40 17.69
N GLN A 81 -24.44 26.64 17.88
CA GLN A 81 -25.78 26.90 18.38
C GLN A 81 -26.90 26.56 17.39
N TYR A 82 -26.56 26.51 16.11
CA TYR A 82 -27.50 26.16 15.03
C TYR A 82 -27.51 24.67 14.70
N ILE A 83 -26.55 23.88 15.21
CA ILE A 83 -26.43 22.45 14.92
C ILE A 83 -27.29 21.64 15.91
N THR A 84 -28.17 20.76 15.40
CA THR A 84 -29.03 19.89 16.23
C THR A 84 -28.19 18.80 16.90
N LYS A 85 -28.73 18.12 17.94
CA LYS A 85 -28.03 16.99 18.59
C LYS A 85 -27.78 15.84 17.62
N SER A 86 -28.80 15.47 16.84
CA SER A 86 -28.64 14.52 15.75
C SER A 86 -27.66 15.01 14.69
N GLY A 87 -27.67 16.32 14.40
CA GLY A 87 -26.78 16.96 13.44
C GLY A 87 -25.31 16.85 13.81
N LYS A 88 -24.93 17.03 15.08
CA LYS A 88 -23.54 16.82 15.55
C LYS A 88 -23.06 15.39 15.27
N PHE A 89 -23.87 14.40 15.57
CA PHE A 89 -23.53 13.01 15.28
C PHE A 89 -23.44 12.72 13.78
N LEU A 90 -24.41 13.19 13.00
CA LEU A 90 -24.45 12.98 11.55
C LEU A 90 -23.23 13.58 10.84
N ARG A 91 -22.83 14.80 11.21
CA ARG A 91 -21.62 15.47 10.65
C ARG A 91 -20.35 14.73 11.03
N LYS A 92 -20.18 14.39 12.31
CA LYS A 92 -19.01 13.65 12.80
C LYS A 92 -18.82 12.29 12.11
N THR A 93 -19.91 11.65 11.71
CA THR A 93 -19.89 10.33 11.05
C THR A 93 -20.09 10.41 9.54
N SER A 94 -20.20 11.60 8.95
CA SER A 94 -20.54 11.84 7.53
C SER A 94 -21.83 11.15 7.06
N LEU A 95 -22.67 10.70 8.00
CA LEU A 95 -23.97 10.06 7.69
C LEU A 95 -24.99 11.06 7.14
N ASP A 96 -24.78 12.35 7.31
CA ASP A 96 -25.60 13.41 6.71
C ASP A 96 -25.59 13.36 5.17
N GLU A 97 -24.55 12.81 4.57
CA GLU A 97 -24.39 12.71 3.11
C GLU A 97 -25.04 11.45 2.50
N LEU A 98 -25.50 10.49 3.32
CA LEU A 98 -26.15 9.27 2.82
C LEU A 98 -27.30 9.52 1.81
N PRO A 99 -28.16 10.55 1.96
CA PRO A 99 -29.23 10.82 0.97
C PRO A 99 -28.74 11.13 -0.44
N GLN A 100 -27.44 11.42 -0.66
CA GLN A 100 -26.86 11.59 -1.99
C GLN A 100 -26.96 10.32 -2.84
N ILE A 101 -27.16 9.16 -2.24
CA ILE A 101 -27.51 7.91 -2.96
C ILE A 101 -28.70 8.15 -3.91
N LEU A 102 -29.66 8.99 -3.53
CA LEU A 102 -30.81 9.35 -4.39
C LEU A 102 -30.38 10.17 -5.61
N ASN A 103 -29.36 11.04 -5.47
CA ASN A 103 -28.80 11.80 -6.60
C ASN A 103 -28.08 10.85 -7.57
N ILE A 104 -27.38 9.83 -7.05
CA ILE A 104 -26.72 8.82 -7.88
C ILE A 104 -27.77 8.01 -8.67
N LEU A 105 -28.82 7.56 -8.02
CA LEU A 105 -29.91 6.83 -8.68
C LEU A 105 -30.58 7.66 -9.78
N LYS A 106 -30.78 8.96 -9.56
CA LYS A 106 -31.32 9.89 -10.56
C LYS A 106 -30.37 10.17 -11.73
N GLY A 107 -29.06 9.92 -11.56
CA GLY A 107 -28.04 10.20 -12.58
C GLY A 107 -27.44 11.60 -12.50
N GLU A 108 -27.74 12.33 -11.44
CA GLU A 108 -27.18 13.67 -11.17
C GLU A 108 -25.76 13.57 -10.65
N MET A 109 -25.42 12.45 -9.98
CA MET A 109 -24.11 12.16 -9.41
C MET A 109 -23.62 10.76 -9.81
N ALA A 110 -22.32 10.53 -9.62
CA ALA A 110 -21.63 9.24 -9.63
C ALA A 110 -21.22 8.83 -8.20
N VAL A 111 -20.84 7.58 -7.99
CA VAL A 111 -20.20 7.17 -6.73
C VAL A 111 -18.84 7.83 -6.59
N ILE A 112 -18.04 7.78 -7.66
CA ILE A 112 -16.70 8.36 -7.73
C ILE A 112 -16.67 9.48 -8.78
N GLY A 113 -16.10 10.64 -8.40
CA GLY A 113 -15.94 11.79 -9.27
C GLY A 113 -15.53 13.05 -8.50
N PRO A 114 -15.27 14.17 -9.17
CA PRO A 114 -15.04 15.46 -8.52
C PRO A 114 -16.18 15.84 -7.57
N ARG A 115 -15.88 16.33 -6.36
CA ARG A 115 -16.92 16.76 -5.40
C ARG A 115 -17.74 17.92 -5.99
N PRO A 116 -19.09 17.89 -5.94
CA PRO A 116 -19.88 18.94 -6.55
C PRO A 116 -19.64 20.32 -5.90
N ALA A 117 -19.19 21.29 -6.71
CA ALA A 117 -18.97 22.67 -6.28
C ALA A 117 -20.30 23.36 -5.89
N LEU A 118 -20.24 24.35 -5.00
CA LEU A 118 -21.37 25.25 -4.77
C LEU A 118 -21.66 26.04 -6.06
N TRP A 119 -22.91 26.38 -6.29
CA TRP A 119 -23.36 27.11 -7.47
C TRP A 119 -22.73 28.51 -7.62
N ASN A 120 -22.22 29.10 -6.53
CA ASN A 120 -21.57 30.41 -6.43
C ASN A 120 -20.06 30.31 -6.13
N GLN A 121 -19.43 29.18 -6.39
CA GLN A 121 -18.00 28.91 -6.22
C GLN A 121 -17.27 29.09 -7.56
N ASP A 122 -17.36 30.31 -8.11
CA ASP A 122 -16.91 30.63 -9.48
C ASP A 122 -15.40 30.40 -9.68
N ASP A 123 -14.61 30.65 -8.66
CA ASP A 123 -13.16 30.41 -8.61
C ASP A 123 -12.79 28.94 -8.81
N LEU A 124 -13.42 28.03 -8.07
CA LEU A 124 -13.21 26.59 -8.21
C LEU A 124 -13.75 26.09 -9.57
N ILE A 125 -14.88 26.62 -10.02
CA ILE A 125 -15.49 26.23 -11.31
C ILE A 125 -14.56 26.64 -12.46
N ALA A 126 -14.02 27.86 -12.46
CA ALA A 126 -13.10 28.34 -13.47
C ALA A 126 -11.76 27.58 -13.46
N GLU A 127 -11.25 27.25 -12.28
CA GLU A 127 -10.01 26.48 -12.18
C GLU A 127 -10.17 25.05 -12.72
N ARG A 128 -11.32 24.39 -12.44
CA ARG A 128 -11.66 23.05 -12.96
C ARG A 128 -11.88 23.01 -14.47
N ASP A 129 -12.29 24.11 -15.10
CA ASP A 129 -12.43 24.17 -16.56
C ASP A 129 -11.09 23.94 -17.27
N LYS A 130 -9.96 24.36 -16.67
CA LYS A 130 -8.62 24.12 -17.22
C LYS A 130 -8.28 22.65 -17.35
N TYR A 131 -8.93 21.79 -16.57
CA TYR A 131 -8.66 20.35 -16.47
C TYR A 131 -9.87 19.50 -16.89
N HIS A 132 -10.88 20.06 -17.53
CA HIS A 132 -12.11 19.35 -17.92
C HIS A 132 -12.86 18.67 -16.75
N ALA A 133 -12.61 19.09 -15.51
CA ALA A 133 -13.18 18.44 -14.33
C ALA A 133 -14.68 18.76 -14.12
N ASN A 134 -15.22 19.77 -14.84
CA ASN A 134 -16.64 20.08 -14.88
C ASN A 134 -17.40 19.27 -15.95
N ASP A 135 -16.72 18.57 -16.86
CA ASP A 135 -17.33 17.84 -17.98
C ASP A 135 -17.78 16.42 -17.58
N VAL A 136 -17.49 16.00 -16.35
CA VAL A 136 -17.87 14.69 -15.79
C VAL A 136 -18.91 14.84 -14.68
N ARG A 137 -19.60 13.73 -14.35
CA ARG A 137 -20.54 13.72 -13.22
C ARG A 137 -19.79 13.92 -11.91
N PRO A 138 -20.28 14.82 -11.04
CA PRO A 138 -19.71 14.94 -9.69
C PRO A 138 -19.94 13.65 -8.89
N GLY A 139 -18.97 13.34 -8.02
CA GLY A 139 -18.97 12.13 -7.18
C GLY A 139 -19.43 12.37 -5.75
N LEU A 140 -19.88 11.30 -5.11
CA LEU A 140 -20.05 11.24 -3.65
C LEU A 140 -18.68 11.36 -2.97
N THR A 141 -17.69 10.72 -3.56
CA THR A 141 -16.28 10.84 -3.22
C THR A 141 -15.42 10.85 -4.49
N GLY A 142 -14.12 11.12 -4.38
CA GLY A 142 -13.21 11.19 -5.53
C GLY A 142 -11.77 11.45 -5.14
N TRP A 143 -10.93 11.62 -6.15
CA TRP A 143 -9.49 11.68 -5.99
C TRP A 143 -9.03 12.83 -5.10
N ALA A 144 -9.55 14.02 -5.26
CA ALA A 144 -9.24 15.17 -4.40
C ALA A 144 -9.71 14.95 -2.95
N GLN A 145 -10.88 14.27 -2.74
CA GLN A 145 -11.38 14.03 -1.39
C GLN A 145 -10.50 13.07 -0.58
N ILE A 146 -9.90 12.08 -1.23
CA ILE A 146 -9.01 11.12 -0.54
C ILE A 146 -7.56 11.64 -0.41
N ASN A 147 -7.22 12.76 -1.07
CA ASN A 147 -5.89 13.38 -1.03
C ASN A 147 -5.83 14.71 -0.24
N GLY A 148 -6.80 14.99 0.65
CA GLY A 148 -6.76 16.17 1.54
C GLY A 148 -8.09 16.92 1.69
N ARG A 149 -9.17 16.47 1.03
CA ARG A 149 -10.55 16.97 1.22
C ARG A 149 -10.70 18.51 1.11
N ASP A 150 -11.18 19.11 2.21
CA ASP A 150 -11.53 20.52 2.26
C ASP A 150 -10.32 21.42 2.61
N GLU A 151 -9.20 20.84 3.04
CA GLU A 151 -7.95 21.55 3.38
C GLU A 151 -7.11 21.92 2.13
N LEU A 152 -7.44 21.35 0.96
CA LEU A 152 -6.72 21.64 -0.28
C LEU A 152 -7.07 23.03 -0.83
N GLU A 153 -6.04 23.77 -1.24
CA GLU A 153 -6.20 24.99 -2.03
C GLU A 153 -6.90 24.71 -3.36
N ILE A 154 -7.64 25.70 -3.87
CA ILE A 154 -8.44 25.58 -5.08
C ILE A 154 -7.65 25.07 -6.30
N PRO A 155 -6.43 25.60 -6.62
CA PRO A 155 -5.64 25.09 -7.75
C PRO A 155 -5.23 23.62 -7.58
N VAL A 156 -4.83 23.21 -6.36
CA VAL A 156 -4.44 21.83 -6.05
C VAL A 156 -5.64 20.89 -6.16
N LYS A 157 -6.78 21.30 -5.62
CA LYS A 157 -8.05 20.56 -5.72
C LYS A 157 -8.48 20.35 -7.17
N ALA A 158 -8.45 21.42 -7.99
CA ALA A 158 -8.83 21.36 -9.40
C ALA A 158 -7.87 20.48 -10.21
N LYS A 159 -6.56 20.52 -9.92
CA LYS A 159 -5.55 19.67 -10.54
C LYS A 159 -5.81 18.19 -10.24
N LEU A 160 -6.06 17.83 -8.97
CA LEU A 160 -6.38 16.45 -8.58
C LEU A 160 -7.69 15.96 -9.21
N ASP A 161 -8.69 16.84 -9.32
CA ASP A 161 -9.94 16.52 -10.04
C ASP A 161 -9.66 16.28 -11.53
N GLY A 162 -8.72 17.02 -12.13
CA GLY A 162 -8.24 16.83 -13.50
C GLY A 162 -7.51 15.50 -13.68
N GLU A 163 -6.58 15.18 -12.79
CA GLU A 163 -5.88 13.88 -12.78
C GLU A 163 -6.87 12.70 -12.74
N TYR A 164 -7.96 12.83 -11.97
CA TYR A 164 -9.01 11.83 -11.98
C TYR A 164 -9.67 11.71 -13.36
N VAL A 165 -10.02 12.83 -14.01
CA VAL A 165 -10.71 12.84 -15.31
C VAL A 165 -9.85 12.23 -16.42
N GLU A 166 -8.56 12.53 -16.43
CA GLU A 166 -7.60 11.94 -17.37
C GLU A 166 -7.51 10.43 -17.19
N ASN A 167 -7.32 9.97 -15.94
CA ASN A 167 -7.12 8.57 -15.58
C ASN A 167 -8.41 7.83 -15.22
N GLU A 168 -9.60 8.38 -15.55
CA GLU A 168 -10.88 7.78 -15.21
C GLU A 168 -11.01 6.36 -15.78
N SER A 169 -10.96 5.39 -14.91
CA SER A 169 -11.01 3.96 -15.20
C SER A 169 -11.67 3.20 -14.04
N PHE A 170 -12.03 1.94 -14.28
CA PHE A 170 -12.55 1.08 -13.22
C PHE A 170 -11.58 0.96 -12.03
N PHE A 171 -10.28 0.84 -12.30
CA PHE A 171 -9.27 0.74 -11.24
C PHE A 171 -9.11 2.04 -10.46
N MET A 172 -9.17 3.18 -11.13
CA MET A 172 -9.15 4.50 -10.47
C MET A 172 -10.36 4.67 -9.56
N ASP A 173 -11.55 4.26 -10.02
CA ASP A 173 -12.76 4.28 -9.20
C ASP A 173 -12.66 3.35 -7.98
N VAL A 174 -12.13 2.14 -8.15
CA VAL A 174 -11.87 1.21 -7.02
C VAL A 174 -10.87 1.82 -6.04
N LYS A 175 -9.79 2.44 -6.52
CA LYS A 175 -8.80 3.12 -5.67
C LYS A 175 -9.42 4.24 -4.84
N CYS A 176 -10.23 5.09 -5.46
CA CYS A 176 -10.95 6.16 -4.77
C CYS A 176 -11.96 5.60 -3.75
N PHE A 177 -12.68 4.53 -4.09
CA PHE A 177 -13.66 3.90 -3.20
C PHE A 177 -12.99 3.32 -1.94
N LEU A 178 -11.89 2.58 -2.12
CA LEU A 178 -11.14 2.00 -0.99
C LEU A 178 -10.49 3.09 -0.13
N GLY A 179 -9.93 4.13 -0.74
CA GLY A 179 -9.37 5.28 -0.04
C GLY A 179 -10.41 6.00 0.82
N THR A 180 -11.63 6.13 0.33
CA THR A 180 -12.73 6.75 1.09
C THR A 180 -13.10 5.94 2.33
N ILE A 181 -13.11 4.61 2.22
CA ILE A 181 -13.38 3.75 3.39
C ILE A 181 -12.29 3.97 4.45
N GLY A 182 -11.03 4.10 4.03
CA GLY A 182 -9.90 4.41 4.90
C GLY A 182 -10.12 5.73 5.64
N SER A 183 -10.32 6.84 4.92
CA SER A 183 -10.44 8.19 5.50
C SER A 183 -11.69 8.35 6.40
N VAL A 184 -12.79 7.67 6.10
CA VAL A 184 -13.99 7.69 6.97
C VAL A 184 -13.76 6.92 8.27
N LEU A 185 -12.99 5.82 8.25
CA LEU A 185 -12.71 5.02 9.44
C LEU A 185 -11.68 5.68 10.38
N VAL A 186 -10.76 6.47 9.84
CA VAL A 186 -9.73 7.17 10.62
C VAL A 186 -10.25 8.51 11.16
N GLY A 187 -11.35 9.04 10.60
CA GLY A 187 -11.95 10.32 11.04
C GLY A 187 -11.15 11.56 10.62
N ASP A 188 -10.23 11.41 9.64
CA ASP A 188 -9.39 12.50 9.15
C ASP A 188 -10.15 13.47 8.25
N GLY A 189 -9.93 14.78 8.46
CA GLY A 189 -10.34 15.84 7.54
C GLY A 189 -11.78 16.33 7.67
N VAL A 190 -12.47 16.08 8.79
CA VAL A 190 -13.70 16.81 9.13
C VAL A 190 -13.32 18.05 9.95
N VAL A 191 -12.98 19.14 9.28
CA VAL A 191 -12.86 20.45 9.94
C VAL A 191 -14.28 20.98 10.16
N GLU A 192 -14.78 20.90 11.38
CA GLU A 192 -16.00 21.60 11.76
C GLU A 192 -15.72 23.10 11.77
N GLY A 193 -16.34 23.82 10.85
CA GLY A 193 -16.52 25.26 10.75
C GLY A 193 -15.42 26.12 11.35
N GLY A 194 -14.52 26.63 10.52
CA GLY A 194 -13.43 27.49 10.94
C GLY A 194 -13.87 28.67 11.77
N THR A 195 -13.39 28.72 13.01
CA THR A 195 -13.15 29.96 13.73
C THR A 195 -11.73 30.39 13.40
N GLY A 196 -11.60 31.59 12.82
CA GLY A 196 -10.36 32.13 12.32
C GLY A 196 -9.21 32.01 13.31
N GLU A 197 -8.17 31.44 12.76
CA GLU A 197 -6.79 31.88 12.91
C GLU A 197 -6.00 31.13 11.86
N MET A 198 -5.61 31.86 10.80
CA MET A 198 -4.55 31.42 9.91
C MET A 198 -3.23 31.54 10.68
N GLU A 199 -2.88 30.50 11.43
CA GLU A 199 -1.51 30.30 11.85
C GLU A 199 -1.09 28.86 11.51
N LYS A 200 -0.18 28.78 10.51
CA LYS A 200 0.76 27.68 10.28
C LYS A 200 0.15 26.31 9.99
N ALA A 201 -0.31 26.12 8.76
CA ALA A 201 -0.32 24.80 8.14
C ALA A 201 0.41 24.82 6.81
N SER A 202 1.72 25.00 6.84
CA SER A 202 2.64 24.54 5.79
C SER A 202 3.07 23.11 6.13
N GLN A 203 2.15 22.17 6.02
CA GLN A 203 2.46 20.75 5.84
C GLN A 203 1.45 20.18 4.85
N VAL A 204 1.87 20.20 3.60
CA VAL A 204 1.30 19.38 2.54
C VAL A 204 1.24 17.95 3.06
N THR A 205 0.03 17.47 3.30
CA THR A 205 -0.18 16.03 3.57
C THR A 205 0.21 15.29 2.31
N SER A 206 1.35 14.60 2.36
CA SER A 206 1.89 13.83 1.25
C SER A 206 0.95 12.68 0.88
N PRO A 207 1.00 12.17 -0.36
CA PRO A 207 0.26 10.99 -0.82
C PRO A 207 0.44 9.74 0.05
N GLU A 208 1.36 9.77 0.99
CA GLU A 208 1.75 8.69 1.91
C GLU A 208 0.68 8.31 2.95
N LYS A 209 -0.12 9.27 3.46
CA LYS A 209 -1.23 8.96 4.38
C LYS A 209 -2.31 8.10 3.70
N LEU A 210 -2.52 8.33 2.42
CA LEU A 210 -3.58 7.72 1.63
C LEU A 210 -3.40 6.21 1.43
N ASN A 211 -2.18 5.75 1.13
CA ASN A 211 -1.93 4.32 0.86
C ASN A 211 -2.01 3.46 2.12
N LYS A 212 -1.68 4.02 3.30
CA LYS A 212 -1.84 3.34 4.59
C LYS A 212 -3.32 3.06 4.88
N GLU A 213 -4.18 3.99 4.52
CA GLU A 213 -5.63 3.92 4.71
C GLU A 213 -6.31 2.97 3.72
N ILE A 214 -5.84 2.94 2.46
CA ILE A 214 -6.32 2.00 1.44
C ILE A 214 -6.09 0.54 1.88
N MET A 215 -4.93 0.24 2.45
CA MET A 215 -4.58 -1.10 2.91
C MET A 215 -5.36 -1.52 4.18
N MET A 216 -5.63 -0.58 5.10
CA MET A 216 -6.52 -0.84 6.24
C MET A 216 -7.98 -0.98 5.80
N GLY A 217 -8.44 -0.16 4.86
CA GLY A 217 -9.79 -0.23 4.32
C GLY A 217 -10.11 -1.54 3.61
N ALA A 218 -9.17 -2.09 2.84
CA ALA A 218 -9.36 -3.39 2.17
C ALA A 218 -9.55 -4.54 3.16
N GLY A 219 -8.79 -4.54 4.28
CA GLY A 219 -8.96 -5.53 5.35
C GLY A 219 -10.31 -5.43 6.07
N VAL A 220 -10.84 -4.21 6.22
CA VAL A 220 -12.13 -3.96 6.88
C VAL A 220 -13.31 -4.31 5.97
N VAL A 221 -13.21 -4.10 4.67
CA VAL A 221 -14.28 -4.48 3.71
C VAL A 221 -14.44 -6.00 3.66
N VAL A 222 -13.35 -6.75 3.68
CA VAL A 222 -13.39 -8.22 3.77
C VAL A 222 -13.94 -8.65 5.13
N GLY A 223 -13.53 -7.99 6.22
CA GLY A 223 -14.05 -8.24 7.58
C GLY A 223 -15.52 -7.85 7.76
N ALA A 224 -15.96 -6.73 7.18
CA ALA A 224 -17.36 -6.29 7.23
C ALA A 224 -18.28 -7.18 6.37
N GLY A 225 -17.80 -7.66 5.22
CA GLY A 225 -18.51 -8.63 4.39
C GLY A 225 -18.74 -9.95 5.13
N THR A 226 -17.73 -10.48 5.83
CA THR A 226 -17.84 -11.71 6.64
C THR A 226 -18.65 -11.50 7.92
N ALA A 227 -18.57 -10.34 8.58
CA ALA A 227 -19.41 -9.98 9.73
C ALA A 227 -20.87 -9.78 9.33
N GLY A 228 -21.13 -9.17 8.16
CA GLY A 228 -22.48 -9.03 7.58
C GLY A 228 -23.12 -10.38 7.28
N LEU A 229 -22.35 -11.32 6.73
CA LEU A 229 -22.81 -12.70 6.50
C LEU A 229 -23.06 -13.45 7.82
N GLY A 230 -22.22 -13.24 8.85
CA GLY A 230 -22.41 -13.79 10.20
C GLY A 230 -23.67 -13.24 10.87
N LEU A 231 -23.93 -11.92 10.77
CA LEU A 231 -25.12 -11.28 11.31
C LEU A 231 -26.39 -11.74 10.60
N LEU A 232 -26.33 -11.90 9.27
CA LEU A 232 -27.44 -12.47 8.48
C LEU A 232 -27.73 -13.92 8.86
N SER A 233 -26.70 -14.72 9.12
CA SER A 233 -26.83 -16.10 9.61
C SER A 233 -27.50 -16.15 11.00
N LEU A 234 -27.11 -15.25 11.91
CA LEU A 234 -27.72 -15.13 13.25
C LEU A 234 -29.17 -14.64 13.17
N ILE A 235 -29.47 -13.70 12.27
CA ILE A 235 -30.85 -13.23 12.02
C ILE A 235 -31.70 -14.36 11.44
N VAL A 236 -31.18 -15.12 10.47
CA VAL A 236 -31.88 -16.29 9.90
C VAL A 236 -32.07 -17.38 10.93
N HIS A 237 -31.13 -17.62 11.84
CA HIS A 237 -31.23 -18.59 12.92
C HIS A 237 -32.29 -18.19 13.99
N LYS A 238 -32.35 -16.89 14.32
CA LYS A 238 -33.32 -16.32 15.27
C LYS A 238 -34.78 -16.33 14.74
N PHE A 239 -34.95 -16.30 13.41
CA PHE A 239 -36.28 -16.41 12.76
C PHE A 239 -36.74 -17.84 12.54
N LYS A 240 -35.90 -18.86 12.79
CA LYS A 240 -36.26 -20.29 12.63
C LYS A 240 -37.23 -20.81 13.71
N ASN A 241 -37.44 -20.05 14.79
CA ASN A 241 -38.22 -20.48 15.98
C ASN A 241 -39.57 -19.78 16.17
N LYS A 242 -40.20 -19.21 15.12
CA LYS A 242 -41.58 -18.73 15.21
C LYS A 242 -42.38 -19.13 13.97
N ASP A 243 -43.29 -20.05 14.20
CA ASP A 243 -44.31 -20.46 13.24
C ASP A 243 -45.24 -19.31 12.81
N LYS A 244 -45.35 -19.15 11.52
CA LYS A 244 -46.28 -18.43 10.63
C LYS A 244 -45.55 -17.52 9.66
N LYS A 245 -45.37 -18.00 8.43
CA LYS A 245 -45.25 -17.20 7.19
C LYS A 245 -44.37 -17.85 6.10
N GLU A 246 -44.89 -18.86 5.43
CA GLU A 246 -44.27 -19.43 4.23
C GLU A 246 -44.07 -18.41 3.11
N LYS A 247 -44.96 -17.42 2.97
CA LYS A 247 -44.82 -16.35 1.95
C LYS A 247 -43.63 -15.40 2.17
N LYS A 248 -43.21 -15.16 3.42
CA LYS A 248 -42.09 -14.28 3.74
C LYS A 248 -40.72 -15.00 3.59
N LYS A 249 -40.71 -16.33 3.75
CA LYS A 249 -39.55 -17.21 3.59
C LYS A 249 -39.06 -17.26 2.14
N MET A 250 -39.97 -17.19 1.17
CA MET A 250 -39.65 -17.21 -0.25
C MET A 250 -39.06 -15.89 -0.73
N SER A 251 -39.47 -14.75 -0.16
CA SER A 251 -38.91 -13.43 -0.47
C SER A 251 -37.45 -13.26 0.03
N LEU A 252 -37.14 -13.77 1.24
CA LEU A 252 -35.80 -13.71 1.81
C LEU A 252 -34.78 -14.63 1.08
N LYS A 253 -35.23 -15.84 0.68
CA LYS A 253 -34.41 -16.74 -0.15
C LYS A 253 -34.14 -16.17 -1.52
N LYS A 254 -35.11 -15.49 -2.15
CA LYS A 254 -34.89 -14.79 -3.42
C LYS A 254 -33.92 -13.61 -3.28
N ALA A 255 -34.04 -12.81 -2.21
CA ALA A 255 -33.08 -11.71 -1.92
C ALA A 255 -31.65 -12.23 -1.66
N PHE A 256 -31.52 -13.31 -0.90
CA PHE A 256 -30.25 -13.97 -0.66
C PHE A 256 -29.64 -14.54 -1.95
N PHE A 257 -30.45 -15.17 -2.79
CA PHE A 257 -30.03 -15.71 -4.08
C PHE A 257 -29.59 -14.60 -5.05
N ILE A 258 -30.27 -13.46 -5.05
CA ILE A 258 -29.91 -12.29 -5.85
C ILE A 258 -28.59 -11.69 -5.35
N LEU A 259 -28.39 -11.58 -4.03
CA LEU A 259 -27.13 -11.05 -3.43
C LEU A 259 -25.94 -11.97 -3.70
N THR A 260 -26.10 -13.29 -3.56
CA THR A 260 -25.05 -14.26 -3.87
C THR A 260 -24.75 -14.34 -5.36
N SER A 261 -25.78 -14.27 -6.22
CA SER A 261 -25.60 -14.20 -7.67
C SER A 261 -24.90 -12.91 -8.10
N PHE A 262 -25.20 -11.77 -7.47
CA PHE A 262 -24.53 -10.50 -7.73
C PHE A 262 -23.05 -10.57 -7.32
N TYR A 263 -22.75 -11.12 -6.13
CA TYR A 263 -21.37 -11.33 -5.68
C TYR A 263 -20.59 -12.23 -6.64
N THR A 264 -21.20 -13.32 -7.12
CA THR A 264 -20.58 -14.24 -8.08
C THR A 264 -20.34 -13.58 -9.43
N VAL A 265 -21.30 -12.75 -9.90
CA VAL A 265 -21.16 -11.99 -11.15
C VAL A 265 -20.08 -10.92 -11.04
N VAL A 266 -20.01 -10.17 -9.93
CA VAL A 266 -18.95 -9.17 -9.69
C VAL A 266 -17.59 -9.85 -9.63
N THR A 267 -17.47 -10.98 -8.94
CA THR A 267 -16.23 -11.75 -8.86
C THR A 267 -15.83 -12.33 -10.22
N ALA A 268 -16.80 -12.82 -10.99
CA ALA A 268 -16.56 -13.31 -12.36
C ALA A 268 -16.15 -12.17 -13.31
N ILE A 269 -16.78 -11.00 -13.21
CA ILE A 269 -16.42 -9.81 -13.99
C ILE A 269 -15.01 -9.34 -13.63
N VAL A 270 -14.65 -9.26 -12.34
CA VAL A 270 -13.31 -8.92 -11.87
C VAL A 270 -12.28 -9.92 -12.42
N ASN A 271 -12.58 -11.22 -12.39
CA ASN A 271 -11.70 -12.26 -12.91
C ASN A 271 -11.57 -12.24 -14.45
N ILE A 272 -12.64 -11.89 -15.18
CA ILE A 272 -12.61 -11.73 -16.65
C ILE A 272 -11.78 -10.50 -17.02
N PHE A 273 -11.93 -9.38 -16.32
CA PHE A 273 -11.12 -8.18 -16.54
C PHE A 273 -9.66 -8.40 -16.16
N ARG A 274 -9.38 -9.11 -15.07
CA ARG A 274 -8.02 -9.50 -14.67
C ARG A 274 -7.36 -10.39 -15.75
N ARG A 275 -8.08 -11.36 -16.31
CA ARG A 275 -7.59 -12.18 -17.44
C ARG A 275 -7.40 -11.38 -18.73
N LYS A 276 -8.25 -10.39 -19.00
CA LYS A 276 -8.16 -9.56 -20.21
C LYS A 276 -6.99 -8.57 -20.13
N ASN A 277 -6.72 -8.00 -18.94
CA ASN A 277 -5.54 -7.16 -18.71
C ASN A 277 -4.24 -7.98 -18.76
N LEU A 278 -4.21 -9.17 -18.15
CA LEU A 278 -3.05 -10.07 -18.27
C LEU A 278 -2.76 -10.46 -19.74
N ASN A 279 -3.80 -10.57 -20.56
CA ASN A 279 -3.64 -10.84 -22.00
C ASN A 279 -3.30 -9.57 -22.81
N THR A 280 -3.62 -8.38 -22.32
CA THR A 280 -3.24 -7.10 -22.94
C THR A 280 -1.82 -6.72 -22.54
N GLU A 281 -1.46 -6.85 -21.26
CA GLU A 281 -0.09 -6.68 -20.79
C GLU A 281 0.87 -7.72 -21.41
N SER A 282 0.41 -8.97 -21.64
CA SER A 282 1.22 -9.96 -22.34
C SER A 282 1.32 -9.72 -23.86
N LYS A 283 0.44 -8.94 -24.46
CA LYS A 283 0.55 -8.49 -25.87
C LYS A 283 1.36 -7.20 -25.97
N GLU A 284 1.16 -6.24 -25.06
CA GLU A 284 1.98 -5.02 -24.98
C GLU A 284 3.44 -5.35 -24.59
N ASN A 285 3.66 -6.28 -23.65
CA ASN A 285 5.01 -6.77 -23.35
C ASN A 285 5.63 -7.63 -24.47
N LYS A 286 4.83 -8.19 -25.42
CA LYS A 286 5.39 -8.83 -26.62
C LYS A 286 5.69 -7.84 -27.74
N GLU A 287 4.98 -6.71 -27.82
CA GLU A 287 5.30 -5.62 -28.76
C GLU A 287 6.38 -4.67 -28.22
N GLN A 288 6.61 -4.64 -26.89
CA GLN A 288 7.66 -3.84 -26.25
C GLN A 288 9.02 -4.55 -26.17
N THR A 289 9.10 -5.84 -26.53
CA THR A 289 10.39 -6.58 -26.60
C THR A 289 11.12 -6.42 -27.94
N ASP A 290 10.58 -5.67 -28.90
CA ASP A 290 11.25 -5.36 -30.17
C ASP A 290 11.67 -3.88 -30.34
N ASN A 291 11.62 -3.10 -29.27
CA ASN A 291 12.38 -1.86 -29.21
C ASN A 291 13.74 -2.18 -28.56
N ASP A 292 14.72 -2.51 -29.38
CA ASP A 292 16.13 -2.33 -29.09
C ASP A 292 16.38 -0.81 -28.85
N GLU A 293 15.94 -0.28 -27.71
CA GLU A 293 16.57 0.91 -27.14
C GLU A 293 18.01 0.48 -26.85
N ASP A 294 18.98 1.16 -27.44
CA ASP A 294 20.42 0.99 -27.27
C ASP A 294 20.77 0.86 -25.78
N ILE A 295 20.78 -0.38 -25.26
CA ILE A 295 21.26 -0.64 -23.90
C ILE A 295 22.72 -0.25 -23.90
N LYS A 296 23.03 0.85 -23.24
CA LYS A 296 24.39 1.39 -23.10
C LYS A 296 25.28 0.32 -22.48
N GLU A 297 26.43 0.07 -23.09
CA GLU A 297 27.45 -0.80 -22.50
C GLU A 297 27.80 -0.35 -21.09
N ARG A 298 27.88 -1.31 -20.16
CA ARG A 298 28.19 -1.07 -18.74
C ARG A 298 29.26 -2.03 -18.26
N ASN A 299 30.34 -1.49 -17.78
CA ASN A 299 31.37 -2.23 -17.07
C ASN A 299 31.07 -2.21 -15.57
N ILE A 300 30.82 -3.37 -15.00
CA ILE A 300 30.30 -3.51 -13.63
C ILE A 300 31.25 -4.37 -12.82
N LEU A 301 31.73 -3.84 -11.70
CA LEU A 301 32.46 -4.59 -10.70
C LEU A 301 31.54 -5.01 -9.56
N ILE A 302 31.40 -6.29 -9.29
CA ILE A 302 30.72 -6.81 -8.11
C ILE A 302 31.76 -7.21 -7.07
N THR A 303 31.81 -6.51 -5.93
CA THR A 303 32.72 -6.84 -4.83
C THR A 303 32.03 -7.80 -3.86
N GLY A 304 32.72 -8.87 -3.50
CA GLY A 304 32.19 -9.97 -2.67
C GLY A 304 31.86 -11.19 -3.52
N ALA A 305 32.87 -11.70 -4.23
CA ALA A 305 32.84 -12.97 -4.95
C ALA A 305 32.34 -14.10 -4.02
N HIS A 306 31.66 -15.10 -4.62
CA HIS A 306 31.07 -16.25 -3.91
C HIS A 306 29.93 -15.91 -2.93
N SER A 307 29.42 -14.67 -2.94
CA SER A 307 28.21 -14.33 -2.21
C SER A 307 26.97 -14.74 -2.98
N TYR A 308 25.95 -15.29 -2.28
CA TYR A 308 24.68 -15.70 -2.90
C TYR A 308 24.05 -14.59 -3.74
N ILE A 309 24.05 -13.35 -3.22
CA ILE A 309 23.45 -12.19 -3.90
C ILE A 309 24.31 -11.77 -5.08
N GLY A 310 25.65 -11.69 -4.89
CA GLY A 310 26.58 -11.30 -5.96
C GLY A 310 26.51 -12.22 -7.17
N GLU A 311 26.59 -13.55 -6.95
CA GLU A 311 26.47 -14.56 -8.00
C GLU A 311 25.10 -14.52 -8.70
N SER A 312 24.03 -14.26 -7.95
CA SER A 312 22.68 -14.17 -8.53
C SER A 312 22.55 -12.94 -9.44
N VAL A 313 23.07 -11.79 -9.01
CA VAL A 313 23.04 -10.56 -9.81
C VAL A 313 23.97 -10.66 -11.02
N GLU A 314 25.17 -11.21 -10.86
CA GLU A 314 26.10 -11.46 -11.98
C GLU A 314 25.44 -12.30 -13.07
N LYS A 315 24.87 -13.43 -12.67
CA LYS A 315 24.15 -14.31 -13.60
C LYS A 315 22.98 -13.60 -14.27
N TRP A 316 22.18 -12.87 -13.48
CA TRP A 316 21.02 -12.15 -13.99
C TRP A 316 21.39 -11.13 -15.06
N LEU A 317 22.42 -10.32 -14.82
CA LEU A 317 22.88 -9.31 -15.76
C LEU A 317 23.41 -9.95 -17.05
N LYS A 318 24.24 -11.00 -16.94
CA LYS A 318 24.77 -11.74 -18.10
C LYS A 318 23.67 -12.42 -18.93
N ASP A 319 22.62 -12.92 -18.28
CA ASP A 319 21.49 -13.57 -18.97
C ASP A 319 20.55 -12.55 -19.65
N LYS A 320 20.58 -11.26 -19.24
CA LYS A 320 19.68 -10.21 -19.77
C LYS A 320 20.21 -9.53 -21.03
N SER A 321 21.50 -9.23 -21.08
CA SER A 321 22.10 -8.54 -22.22
C SER A 321 23.62 -8.76 -22.30
N ASN A 322 24.14 -8.85 -23.49
CA ASN A 322 25.58 -8.87 -23.76
C ASN A 322 26.25 -7.52 -23.48
N ASN A 323 25.50 -6.45 -23.25
CA ASN A 323 26.01 -5.12 -22.96
C ASN A 323 26.45 -4.92 -21.51
N TYR A 324 26.22 -5.92 -20.63
CA TYR A 324 26.76 -5.90 -19.27
C TYR A 324 28.05 -6.70 -19.17
N HIS A 325 29.17 -6.00 -19.00
CA HIS A 325 30.48 -6.60 -18.75
C HIS A 325 30.69 -6.70 -17.24
N VAL A 326 30.38 -7.86 -16.67
CA VAL A 326 30.40 -8.06 -15.21
C VAL A 326 31.65 -8.83 -14.81
N GLU A 327 32.43 -8.24 -13.91
CA GLU A 327 33.55 -8.84 -13.23
C GLU A 327 33.27 -8.93 -11.73
N THR A 328 33.74 -10.00 -11.07
CA THR A 328 33.61 -10.19 -9.63
C THR A 328 34.96 -10.17 -8.95
N LEU A 329 35.05 -9.49 -7.79
CA LEU A 329 36.28 -9.34 -7.03
C LEU A 329 36.11 -9.92 -5.64
N ASP A 330 37.03 -10.80 -5.24
CA ASP A 330 37.11 -11.29 -3.86
C ASP A 330 37.70 -10.19 -2.96
N MET A 331 37.10 -10.07 -1.76
CA MET A 331 37.47 -9.07 -0.78
C MET A 331 38.09 -9.70 0.48
N LEU A 332 38.49 -10.97 0.41
CA LEU A 332 39.02 -11.70 1.56
C LEU A 332 40.51 -11.43 1.80
N ASP A 333 41.24 -10.99 0.77
CA ASP A 333 42.63 -10.61 0.86
C ASP A 333 42.84 -9.15 0.37
N ASP A 334 43.97 -8.54 0.70
CA ASP A 334 44.23 -7.15 0.39
C ASP A 334 44.59 -6.89 -1.08
N LYS A 335 44.56 -7.91 -1.95
CA LYS A 335 44.84 -7.78 -3.39
C LYS A 335 43.80 -6.91 -4.13
N TRP A 336 42.63 -6.73 -3.56
CA TRP A 336 41.61 -5.82 -4.11
C TRP A 336 42.13 -4.37 -4.15
N GLU A 337 43.09 -4.00 -3.29
CA GLU A 337 43.69 -2.65 -3.28
C GLU A 337 44.53 -2.39 -4.52
N GLU A 338 45.12 -3.40 -5.14
CA GLU A 338 45.90 -3.30 -6.37
C GLU A 338 45.02 -3.36 -7.64
N HIS A 339 43.75 -3.78 -7.51
CA HIS A 339 42.85 -3.91 -8.65
C HIS A 339 42.53 -2.54 -9.26
N ASP A 340 42.57 -2.43 -10.58
CA ASP A 340 42.27 -1.20 -11.32
C ASP A 340 40.73 -0.99 -11.42
N PHE A 341 40.22 0.06 -10.77
CA PHE A 341 38.80 0.41 -10.79
C PHE A 341 38.45 1.37 -11.93
N SER A 342 39.42 1.97 -12.63
CA SER A 342 39.16 2.99 -13.65
C SER A 342 38.42 2.49 -14.88
N LYS A 343 38.41 1.18 -15.08
CA LYS A 343 37.71 0.51 -16.20
C LYS A 343 36.21 0.28 -15.96
N TYR A 344 35.69 0.54 -14.75
CA TYR A 344 34.28 0.28 -14.41
C TYR A 344 33.44 1.56 -14.38
N ASP A 345 32.22 1.45 -14.87
CA ASP A 345 31.20 2.47 -14.73
C ASP A 345 30.47 2.37 -13.38
N VAL A 346 30.30 1.15 -12.87
CA VAL A 346 29.52 0.83 -11.67
C VAL A 346 30.30 -0.13 -10.77
N VAL A 347 30.31 0.17 -9.47
CA VAL A 347 30.74 -0.78 -8.43
C VAL A 347 29.52 -1.17 -7.61
N TYR A 348 29.17 -2.47 -7.63
CA TYR A 348 28.15 -3.04 -6.77
C TYR A 348 28.80 -3.75 -5.58
N HIS A 349 28.75 -3.09 -4.41
CA HIS A 349 29.37 -3.58 -3.19
C HIS A 349 28.38 -4.44 -2.39
N VAL A 350 28.58 -5.75 -2.47
CA VAL A 350 27.79 -6.77 -1.75
C VAL A 350 28.61 -7.53 -0.72
N ALA A 351 29.91 -7.26 -0.64
CA ALA A 351 30.78 -7.81 0.39
C ALA A 351 30.28 -7.41 1.77
N GLY A 352 30.31 -8.33 2.69
CA GLY A 352 29.89 -8.08 4.06
C GLY A 352 29.65 -9.37 4.85
N ILE A 353 29.77 -9.27 6.16
CA ILE A 353 29.44 -10.35 7.08
C ILE A 353 27.97 -10.20 7.49
N ALA A 354 27.15 -11.20 7.14
CA ALA A 354 25.75 -11.30 7.51
C ALA A 354 25.54 -12.46 8.48
N HIS A 355 24.39 -12.51 9.15
CA HIS A 355 23.97 -13.62 10.00
C HIS A 355 24.78 -13.82 11.29
N ALA A 356 24.98 -12.74 12.06
CA ALA A 356 25.58 -12.82 13.38
C ALA A 356 24.73 -13.68 14.32
N ASP A 357 25.39 -14.63 14.98
CA ASP A 357 24.91 -15.12 16.27
C ASP A 357 25.21 -14.01 17.28
N VAL A 358 24.22 -13.13 17.53
CA VAL A 358 24.35 -11.91 18.35
C VAL A 358 24.38 -12.21 19.87
N GLY A 359 24.74 -13.45 20.25
CA GLY A 359 24.97 -13.82 21.63
C GLY A 359 26.22 -13.13 22.22
N ASN A 360 26.73 -13.66 23.33
CA ASN A 360 28.01 -13.24 23.91
C ASN A 360 29.16 -13.58 22.95
N VAL A 361 29.54 -12.62 22.10
CA VAL A 361 30.71 -12.71 21.22
C VAL A 361 31.85 -11.87 21.78
N SER A 362 33.09 -12.26 21.51
CA SER A 362 34.25 -11.45 21.87
C SER A 362 34.29 -10.10 21.15
N ASP A 363 34.99 -9.13 21.70
CA ASP A 363 35.13 -7.83 21.09
C ASP A 363 35.88 -7.91 19.75
N GLU A 364 36.80 -8.84 19.57
CA GLU A 364 37.48 -9.13 18.31
C GLU A 364 36.49 -9.51 17.20
N VAL A 365 35.48 -10.32 17.52
CA VAL A 365 34.42 -10.68 16.55
C VAL A 365 33.59 -9.46 16.19
N LYS A 366 33.24 -8.60 17.16
CA LYS A 366 32.51 -7.34 16.88
C LYS A 366 33.33 -6.42 15.99
N GLU A 367 34.62 -6.24 16.31
CA GLU A 367 35.53 -5.39 15.53
C GLU A 367 35.65 -5.88 14.09
N LYS A 368 35.69 -7.19 13.86
CA LYS A 368 35.66 -7.76 12.51
C LYS A 368 34.41 -7.35 11.73
N TYR A 369 33.24 -7.24 12.38
CA TYR A 369 32.03 -6.76 11.71
C TYR A 369 32.15 -5.28 11.29
N TYR A 370 32.73 -4.43 12.15
CA TYR A 370 32.96 -3.02 11.79
C TYR A 370 33.99 -2.91 10.67
N ARG A 371 35.09 -3.65 10.74
CA ARG A 371 36.12 -3.65 9.70
C ARG A 371 35.56 -4.07 8.34
N VAL A 372 34.75 -5.13 8.28
CA VAL A 372 34.26 -5.66 7.00
C VAL A 372 33.01 -4.92 6.51
N ASN A 373 32.05 -4.61 7.39
CA ASN A 373 30.78 -4.01 6.94
C ASN A 373 30.83 -2.50 6.81
N ARG A 374 31.70 -1.81 7.56
CA ARG A 374 31.85 -0.35 7.56
C ARG A 374 33.11 0.08 6.83
N ASP A 375 34.29 -0.28 7.36
CA ASP A 375 35.55 0.32 6.91
C ASP A 375 35.89 -0.11 5.49
N LEU A 376 35.82 -1.39 5.18
CA LEU A 376 36.02 -1.91 3.84
C LEU A 376 35.04 -1.29 2.82
N ALA A 377 33.76 -1.11 3.19
CA ALA A 377 32.78 -0.50 2.30
C ALA A 377 33.16 0.96 1.96
N LEU A 378 33.66 1.72 2.94
CA LEU A 378 34.12 3.09 2.75
C LEU A 378 35.41 3.17 1.95
N GLU A 379 36.37 2.29 2.20
CA GLU A 379 37.63 2.19 1.46
C GLU A 379 37.38 1.88 -0.02
N VAL A 380 36.50 0.90 -0.29
CA VAL A 380 36.11 0.52 -1.66
C VAL A 380 35.37 1.67 -2.37
N ALA A 381 34.48 2.36 -1.66
CA ALA A 381 33.75 3.50 -2.23
C ALA A 381 34.68 4.70 -2.53
N SER A 382 35.63 4.99 -1.64
CA SER A 382 36.64 6.02 -1.85
C SER A 382 37.51 5.68 -3.06
N LYS A 383 38.04 4.46 -3.13
CA LYS A 383 38.80 3.98 -4.27
C LYS A 383 38.00 4.06 -5.58
N ALA A 384 36.76 3.66 -5.58
CA ALA A 384 35.86 3.76 -6.74
C ALA A 384 35.72 5.23 -7.20
N LYS A 385 35.50 6.15 -6.27
CA LYS A 385 35.37 7.58 -6.53
C LYS A 385 36.67 8.18 -7.11
N ASP A 386 37.79 7.86 -6.50
CA ASP A 386 39.12 8.37 -6.91
C ASP A 386 39.53 7.83 -8.29
N ASN A 387 39.04 6.68 -8.70
CA ASN A 387 39.25 6.07 -10.01
C ASN A 387 38.19 6.44 -11.06
N GLY A 388 37.30 7.38 -10.77
CA GLY A 388 36.34 7.90 -11.75
C GLY A 388 35.13 7.00 -12.02
N VAL A 389 34.86 6.03 -11.17
CA VAL A 389 33.60 5.25 -11.21
C VAL A 389 32.41 6.19 -11.04
N LYS A 390 31.38 6.01 -11.84
CA LYS A 390 30.21 6.91 -11.86
C LYS A 390 29.18 6.58 -10.81
N GLN A 391 28.99 5.28 -10.49
CA GLN A 391 27.97 4.81 -9.57
C GLN A 391 28.53 3.77 -8.60
N PHE A 392 28.14 3.92 -7.33
CA PHE A 392 28.43 2.98 -6.26
C PHE A 392 27.11 2.49 -5.65
N ILE A 393 26.82 1.20 -5.75
CA ILE A 393 25.62 0.59 -5.19
C ILE A 393 26.01 -0.22 -3.96
N PHE A 394 25.45 0.14 -2.79
CA PHE A 394 25.75 -0.50 -1.52
C PHE A 394 24.58 -1.37 -1.03
N MET A 395 24.86 -2.63 -0.73
CA MET A 395 23.92 -3.54 -0.07
C MET A 395 23.89 -3.31 1.44
N SER A 396 22.97 -2.44 1.87
CA SER A 396 22.56 -2.28 3.26
C SER A 396 21.58 -3.39 3.68
N SER A 397 20.73 -3.18 4.65
CA SER A 397 19.75 -4.17 5.11
C SER A 397 18.68 -3.53 5.99
N MET A 398 17.49 -4.12 6.07
CA MET A 398 16.46 -3.81 7.07
C MET A 398 16.95 -3.94 8.52
N ILE A 399 18.03 -4.67 8.77
CA ILE A 399 18.58 -4.89 10.13
C ILE A 399 18.97 -3.59 10.85
N ILE A 400 19.26 -2.52 10.09
CA ILE A 400 19.55 -1.18 10.66
C ILE A 400 18.39 -0.57 11.44
N TYR A 401 17.18 -1.14 11.32
CA TYR A 401 15.97 -0.76 12.06
C TYR A 401 15.65 -1.70 13.22
N SER A 402 16.54 -2.64 13.56
CA SER A 402 16.26 -3.69 14.56
C SER A 402 16.04 -3.14 15.98
N GLY A 403 16.59 -1.97 16.32
CA GLY A 403 16.42 -1.29 17.60
C GLY A 403 15.22 -0.34 17.66
N CYS A 404 14.52 -0.13 16.54
CA CYS A 404 13.33 0.73 16.52
C CYS A 404 12.17 0.08 17.27
N LYS A 405 11.36 0.90 17.95
CA LYS A 405 10.12 0.44 18.59
C LYS A 405 9.04 0.09 17.57
N GLU A 406 9.08 0.74 16.43
CA GLU A 406 8.17 0.57 15.31
C GLU A 406 8.49 -0.74 14.59
N THR A 407 7.49 -1.59 14.44
CA THR A 407 7.58 -2.82 13.63
C THR A 407 7.17 -2.59 12.17
N PHE A 408 6.72 -1.37 11.86
CA PHE A 408 6.33 -0.91 10.53
C PHE A 408 7.14 0.35 10.21
N ILE A 409 8.08 0.21 9.27
CA ILE A 409 9.07 1.22 8.92
C ILE A 409 8.49 2.13 7.84
N THR A 410 8.46 3.41 8.13
CA THR A 410 8.04 4.48 7.22
C THR A 410 9.23 5.38 6.86
N LYS A 411 9.01 6.38 6.04
CA LYS A 411 10.04 7.36 5.64
C LYS A 411 10.57 8.16 6.84
N GLU A 412 9.70 8.40 7.82
CA GLU A 412 10.04 9.14 9.05
C GLU A 412 10.75 8.28 10.10
N THR A 413 10.79 6.97 9.92
CA THR A 413 11.45 6.08 10.88
C THR A 413 12.96 6.26 10.79
N ILE A 414 13.54 6.80 11.86
CA ILE A 414 15.00 6.98 11.97
C ILE A 414 15.63 5.61 12.25
N PRO A 415 16.61 5.17 11.43
CA PRO A 415 17.29 3.91 11.65
C PRO A 415 17.95 3.87 13.03
N GLN A 416 17.74 2.78 13.75
CA GLN A 416 18.39 2.49 15.03
C GLN A 416 18.66 1.00 15.11
N ALA A 417 19.93 0.63 15.20
CA ALA A 417 20.32 -0.76 15.28
C ALA A 417 20.38 -1.24 16.75
N GLU A 418 19.97 -2.50 16.97
CA GLU A 418 19.99 -3.13 18.30
C GLU A 418 21.35 -3.77 18.63
N ASN A 419 22.12 -4.15 17.63
CA ASN A 419 23.33 -4.96 17.79
C ASN A 419 24.45 -4.53 16.85
N PHE A 420 25.68 -4.98 17.12
CA PHE A 420 26.90 -4.61 16.38
C PHE A 420 26.83 -4.91 14.86
N TYR A 421 26.09 -5.94 14.43
CA TYR A 421 25.88 -6.23 13.01
C TYR A 421 25.02 -5.15 12.34
N GLY A 422 23.86 -4.85 12.93
CA GLY A 422 23.01 -3.76 12.42
C GLY A 422 23.72 -2.40 12.49
N ASP A 423 24.45 -2.14 13.57
CA ASP A 423 25.16 -0.89 13.80
C ASP A 423 26.31 -0.70 12.78
N SER A 424 27.12 -1.74 12.52
CA SER A 424 28.18 -1.67 11.50
C SER A 424 27.63 -1.37 10.09
N LYS A 425 26.46 -1.95 9.73
CA LYS A 425 25.77 -1.66 8.47
C LYS A 425 25.18 -0.25 8.45
N LEU A 426 24.62 0.23 9.56
CA LEU A 426 24.07 1.58 9.68
C LEU A 426 25.13 2.65 9.52
N LEU A 427 26.27 2.49 10.19
CA LEU A 427 27.39 3.42 10.09
C LEU A 427 27.93 3.52 8.66
N ALA A 428 28.07 2.38 7.97
CA ALA A 428 28.45 2.38 6.55
C ALA A 428 27.40 3.07 5.66
N ASP A 429 26.14 2.74 5.86
CA ASP A 429 24.99 3.29 5.12
C ASP A 429 24.95 4.82 5.21
N LEU A 430 25.08 5.38 6.42
CA LEU A 430 25.08 6.83 6.65
C LEU A 430 26.32 7.51 6.05
N ALA A 431 27.53 6.95 6.28
CA ALA A 431 28.76 7.54 5.80
C ALA A 431 28.87 7.50 4.25
N LEU A 432 28.38 6.44 3.62
CA LEU A 432 28.35 6.33 2.16
C LEU A 432 27.40 7.36 1.52
N GLN A 433 26.28 7.70 2.15
CA GLN A 433 25.37 8.73 1.66
C GLN A 433 26.06 10.10 1.54
N GLU A 434 27.01 10.42 2.41
CA GLU A 434 27.79 11.67 2.37
C GLU A 434 28.73 11.74 1.15
N LEU A 435 29.08 10.61 0.54
CA LEU A 435 29.91 10.56 -0.67
C LEU A 435 29.14 10.86 -1.95
N ASN A 436 27.81 10.88 -1.88
CA ASN A 436 26.95 11.11 -3.05
C ASN A 436 27.14 12.51 -3.62
N GLY A 437 27.27 12.61 -4.94
CA GLY A 437 27.48 13.87 -5.64
C GLY A 437 27.17 13.78 -7.13
N GLU A 438 27.41 14.86 -7.86
CA GLU A 438 27.12 14.94 -9.30
C GLU A 438 27.97 13.96 -10.13
N THR A 439 29.23 13.77 -9.76
CA THR A 439 30.19 12.91 -10.49
C THR A 439 30.28 11.50 -9.94
N PHE A 440 29.75 11.25 -8.74
CA PHE A 440 29.77 9.95 -8.05
C PHE A 440 28.43 9.70 -7.38
N LYS A 441 27.60 8.89 -8.01
CA LYS A 441 26.25 8.57 -7.55
C LYS A 441 26.30 7.41 -6.55
N VAL A 442 25.76 7.59 -5.35
CA VAL A 442 25.69 6.55 -4.34
C VAL A 442 24.25 6.07 -4.19
N CYS A 443 24.03 4.78 -4.48
CA CYS A 443 22.75 4.09 -4.35
C CYS A 443 22.81 3.13 -3.15
N ILE A 444 22.02 3.41 -2.12
CA ILE A 444 21.90 2.57 -0.93
C ILE A 444 20.66 1.70 -1.04
N VAL A 445 20.84 0.39 -1.03
CA VAL A 445 19.74 -0.57 -1.10
C VAL A 445 19.52 -1.21 0.26
N ARG A 446 18.34 -1.02 0.86
CA ARG A 446 17.94 -1.55 2.17
C ARG A 446 16.92 -2.68 2.02
N PRO A 447 17.31 -3.88 1.57
CA PRO A 447 16.36 -4.97 1.38
C PRO A 447 15.88 -5.53 2.71
N PRO A 448 14.64 -6.08 2.76
CA PRO A 448 14.18 -6.93 3.85
C PRO A 448 14.82 -8.34 3.73
N MET A 449 14.22 -9.34 4.36
CA MET A 449 14.68 -10.72 4.21
C MET A 449 14.63 -11.17 2.76
N ILE A 450 15.81 -11.43 2.18
CA ILE A 450 15.95 -11.97 0.83
C ILE A 450 15.77 -13.49 0.89
N TYR A 451 15.03 -14.05 -0.08
CA TYR A 451 14.79 -15.48 -0.19
C TYR A 451 14.81 -15.96 -1.63
N GLY A 452 14.97 -17.25 -1.80
CA GLY A 452 15.03 -17.93 -3.09
C GLY A 452 15.83 -19.24 -2.97
N ARG A 453 15.97 -19.95 -4.07
CA ARG A 453 16.72 -21.21 -4.12
C ARG A 453 18.19 -20.97 -3.75
N GLY A 454 18.68 -21.71 -2.76
CA GLY A 454 20.07 -21.58 -2.27
C GLY A 454 20.32 -20.41 -1.33
N SER A 455 19.30 -19.63 -0.95
CA SER A 455 19.47 -18.53 0.01
C SER A 455 19.94 -19.02 1.36
N LYS A 456 20.75 -18.20 2.03
CA LYS A 456 21.24 -18.43 3.38
C LYS A 456 20.34 -17.72 4.42
N GLY A 457 20.46 -18.04 5.69
CA GLY A 457 19.76 -17.35 6.78
C GLY A 457 18.43 -17.99 7.19
N ASN A 458 17.36 -17.17 7.37
CA ASN A 458 16.13 -17.64 8.00
C ASN A 458 15.20 -18.42 7.06
N TYR A 459 15.29 -18.22 5.75
CA TYR A 459 14.40 -18.91 4.79
C TYR A 459 14.57 -20.44 4.80
N PRO A 460 15.80 -21.03 4.80
CA PRO A 460 15.97 -22.46 4.95
C PRO A 460 15.36 -23.04 6.23
N VAL A 461 15.27 -22.24 7.30
CA VAL A 461 14.60 -22.66 8.54
C VAL A 461 13.09 -22.79 8.31
N LEU A 462 12.47 -21.83 7.58
CA LEU A 462 11.05 -21.93 7.22
C LEU A 462 10.78 -23.16 6.35
N VAL A 463 11.67 -23.46 5.39
CA VAL A 463 11.57 -24.68 4.57
C VAL A 463 11.64 -25.94 5.42
N LYS A 464 12.57 -26.01 6.38
CA LYS A 464 12.66 -27.14 7.33
C LYS A 464 11.40 -27.28 8.18
N LEU A 465 10.84 -26.19 8.67
CA LEU A 465 9.58 -26.20 9.43
C LEU A 465 8.43 -26.70 8.57
N ALA A 466 8.30 -26.19 7.36
CA ALA A 466 7.26 -26.57 6.41
C ALA A 466 7.28 -28.05 6.00
N THR A 467 8.48 -28.66 5.95
CA THR A 467 8.67 -30.04 5.47
C THR A 467 8.77 -31.08 6.58
N LYS A 468 9.03 -30.65 7.84
CA LYS A 468 9.23 -31.59 8.95
C LYS A 468 8.13 -31.57 10.01
N LEU A 469 7.40 -30.46 10.15
CA LEU A 469 6.37 -30.35 11.17
C LEU A 469 5.02 -30.86 10.66
N PRO A 470 4.30 -31.70 11.43
CA PRO A 470 2.95 -32.11 11.08
C PRO A 470 1.91 -31.02 11.37
N VAL A 471 2.23 -30.08 12.26
CA VAL A 471 1.34 -28.97 12.65
C VAL A 471 2.12 -27.66 12.76
N PHE A 472 1.45 -26.53 12.44
CA PHE A 472 2.05 -25.20 12.55
C PHE A 472 1.02 -24.18 13.07
N PRO A 473 1.40 -23.20 13.92
CA PRO A 473 0.46 -22.21 14.44
C PRO A 473 0.06 -21.19 13.38
N ILE A 474 -1.18 -20.77 13.39
CA ILE A 474 -1.64 -19.60 12.61
C ILE A 474 -1.34 -18.34 13.41
N VAL A 475 -0.43 -17.52 12.92
CA VAL A 475 0.00 -16.26 13.54
C VAL A 475 -0.24 -15.11 12.59
N LYS A 476 -0.83 -14.04 13.09
CA LYS A 476 -1.04 -12.80 12.33
C LYS A 476 0.17 -11.88 12.56
N ASN A 477 1.21 -12.04 11.78
CA ASN A 477 2.33 -11.10 11.69
C ASN A 477 2.41 -10.52 10.26
N ARG A 478 3.18 -9.45 10.11
CA ARG A 478 3.41 -8.79 8.82
C ARG A 478 4.90 -8.68 8.58
N ARG A 479 5.35 -9.17 7.44
CA ARG A 479 6.76 -9.14 7.05
C ARG A 479 6.92 -8.65 5.62
N SER A 480 7.88 -7.76 5.42
CA SER A 480 8.45 -7.52 4.11
C SER A 480 9.43 -8.62 3.77
N MET A 481 9.37 -9.09 2.54
CA MET A 481 10.30 -10.06 1.97
C MET A 481 10.63 -9.66 0.54
N LEU A 482 11.75 -10.14 0.03
CA LEU A 482 12.17 -9.88 -1.35
C LEU A 482 12.72 -11.15 -1.98
N HIS A 483 12.09 -11.59 -3.09
CA HIS A 483 12.63 -12.73 -3.86
C HIS A 483 13.92 -12.32 -4.57
N ILE A 484 14.86 -13.25 -4.70
CA ILE A 484 16.16 -12.98 -5.33
C ILE A 484 16.04 -12.47 -6.76
N ASP A 485 15.12 -13.00 -7.59
CA ASP A 485 14.92 -12.52 -8.96
C ASP A 485 14.42 -11.07 -8.97
N ASN A 486 13.51 -10.69 -8.05
CA ASN A 486 13.03 -9.32 -7.90
C ASN A 486 14.16 -8.37 -7.47
N LEU A 487 15.06 -8.83 -6.59
CA LEU A 487 16.25 -8.07 -6.22
C LEU A 487 17.20 -7.90 -7.40
N CYS A 488 17.48 -8.96 -8.15
CA CYS A 488 18.38 -8.90 -9.31
C CYS A 488 17.86 -7.92 -10.36
N GLU A 489 16.56 -7.96 -10.65
CA GLU A 489 15.94 -7.01 -11.57
C GLU A 489 15.96 -5.59 -11.01
N PHE A 490 15.77 -5.43 -9.68
CA PHE A 490 15.89 -4.12 -9.03
C PHE A 490 17.30 -3.54 -9.19
N ILE A 491 18.36 -4.33 -8.94
CA ILE A 491 19.75 -3.87 -9.11
C ILE A 491 20.03 -3.52 -10.57
N ARG A 492 19.53 -4.31 -11.55
CA ARG A 492 19.65 -3.97 -12.97
C ARG A 492 19.06 -2.59 -13.25
N LEU A 493 17.85 -2.31 -12.77
CA LEU A 493 17.19 -1.01 -12.95
C LEU A 493 17.95 0.13 -12.27
N MET A 494 18.60 -0.10 -11.10
CA MET A 494 19.45 0.90 -10.46
C MET A 494 20.67 1.23 -11.31
N ILE A 495 21.25 0.24 -11.96
CA ILE A 495 22.40 0.41 -12.88
C ILE A 495 21.98 1.16 -14.14
N ASP A 496 20.91 0.74 -14.80
CA ASP A 496 20.46 1.30 -16.08
C ASP A 496 20.04 2.76 -15.94
N ASN A 497 19.33 3.09 -14.87
CA ASN A 497 18.86 4.44 -14.59
C ASN A 497 19.87 5.32 -13.83
N GLU A 498 21.08 4.79 -13.56
CA GLU A 498 22.13 5.49 -12.79
C GLU A 498 21.57 6.12 -11.50
N GLU A 499 20.82 5.34 -10.73
CA GLU A 499 20.10 5.83 -9.56
C GLU A 499 21.03 6.21 -8.41
N ALA A 500 20.62 7.21 -7.63
CA ALA A 500 21.26 7.64 -6.41
C ALA A 500 20.23 7.83 -5.29
N GLY A 501 20.64 7.69 -4.03
CA GLY A 501 19.77 7.82 -2.87
C GLY A 501 19.48 6.49 -2.17
N VAL A 502 18.41 6.45 -1.37
CA VAL A 502 18.09 5.31 -0.50
C VAL A 502 16.83 4.60 -0.98
N PHE A 503 16.93 3.29 -1.18
CA PHE A 503 15.86 2.47 -1.74
C PHE A 503 15.50 1.29 -0.85
N PHE A 504 14.22 0.90 -0.86
CA PHE A 504 13.63 -0.12 0.01
C PHE A 504 12.89 -1.20 -0.81
N PRO A 505 13.57 -1.97 -1.65
CA PRO A 505 12.89 -2.95 -2.50
C PRO A 505 12.24 -4.03 -1.65
N GLN A 506 11.00 -4.41 -2.00
CA GLN A 506 10.28 -5.53 -1.40
C GLN A 506 9.29 -6.12 -2.41
N ASN A 507 8.81 -7.33 -2.15
CA ASN A 507 7.75 -7.94 -2.95
C ASN A 507 6.48 -7.09 -2.94
N ASP A 508 5.59 -7.38 -3.87
CA ASP A 508 4.32 -6.66 -4.07
C ASP A 508 3.33 -6.83 -2.90
N GLU A 509 3.53 -7.84 -2.08
CA GLU A 509 2.64 -8.17 -0.97
C GLU A 509 3.40 -8.50 0.31
N TYR A 510 2.78 -8.15 1.45
CA TYR A 510 3.30 -8.58 2.73
C TYR A 510 3.04 -10.07 2.95
N THR A 511 3.98 -10.72 3.59
CA THR A 511 3.89 -12.13 3.94
C THR A 511 3.71 -12.28 5.45
N ASN A 512 2.97 -13.28 5.90
CA ASN A 512 3.06 -13.76 7.26
C ASN A 512 3.79 -15.10 7.32
N THR A 513 4.35 -15.42 8.48
CA THR A 513 5.15 -16.64 8.63
C THR A 513 4.34 -17.92 8.40
N SER A 514 3.06 -17.93 8.78
CA SER A 514 2.19 -19.10 8.64
C SER A 514 1.84 -19.36 7.19
N ASP A 515 1.47 -18.33 6.43
CA ASP A 515 1.14 -18.46 5.00
C ASP A 515 2.37 -18.92 4.20
N MET A 516 3.56 -18.40 4.55
CA MET A 516 4.81 -18.82 3.92
C MET A 516 5.08 -20.32 4.15
N VAL A 517 4.95 -20.79 5.40
CA VAL A 517 5.15 -22.20 5.76
C VAL A 517 4.13 -23.09 5.05
N GLU A 518 2.85 -22.68 4.98
CA GLU A 518 1.79 -23.41 4.30
C GLU A 518 2.04 -23.52 2.78
N MET A 519 2.43 -22.41 2.14
CA MET A 519 2.75 -22.39 0.71
C MET A 519 3.95 -23.28 0.38
N ILE A 520 5.03 -23.19 1.17
CA ILE A 520 6.22 -24.05 1.01
C ILE A 520 5.83 -25.52 1.18
N ALA A 521 5.06 -25.87 2.22
CA ALA A 521 4.61 -27.24 2.45
C ALA A 521 3.81 -27.77 1.27
N LYS A 522 2.90 -26.96 0.72
CA LYS A 522 2.08 -27.30 -0.45
C LYS A 522 2.95 -27.59 -1.69
N VAL A 523 3.94 -26.74 -1.97
CA VAL A 523 4.85 -26.92 -3.12
C VAL A 523 5.70 -28.18 -2.95
N LYS A 524 6.14 -28.47 -1.70
CA LYS A 524 6.91 -29.70 -1.37
C LYS A 524 6.04 -30.96 -1.24
N GLY A 525 4.72 -30.88 -1.45
CA GLY A 525 3.82 -32.02 -1.29
C GLY A 525 3.65 -32.51 0.14
N HIS A 526 4.08 -31.70 1.16
CA HIS A 526 3.96 -32.05 2.58
C HIS A 526 2.61 -31.60 3.16
N LYS A 527 1.93 -32.48 3.88
CA LYS A 527 0.67 -32.16 4.58
C LYS A 527 0.98 -31.59 5.96
N ILE A 528 0.70 -30.32 6.14
CA ILE A 528 0.83 -29.61 7.42
C ILE A 528 -0.55 -29.13 7.88
N MET A 529 -0.88 -29.35 9.15
CA MET A 529 -2.14 -28.87 9.74
C MET A 529 -1.90 -27.49 10.38
N MET A 530 -2.64 -26.50 9.91
CA MET A 530 -2.57 -25.13 10.43
C MET A 530 -3.51 -24.98 11.64
N LEU A 531 -2.94 -24.67 12.83
CA LEU A 531 -3.69 -24.57 14.10
C LEU A 531 -4.22 -23.15 14.31
N PRO A 532 -5.58 -22.95 14.26
CA PRO A 532 -6.18 -21.64 14.57
C PRO A 532 -6.16 -21.34 16.08
N GLY A 533 -6.33 -20.06 16.44
CA GLY A 533 -6.43 -19.63 17.84
C GLY A 533 -5.09 -19.47 18.59
N THR A 534 -3.97 -19.82 17.99
CA THR A 534 -2.64 -19.78 18.62
C THR A 534 -2.02 -18.39 18.71
N ASN A 535 -2.58 -17.41 17.99
CA ASN A 535 -2.04 -16.06 17.88
C ASN A 535 -1.84 -15.36 19.25
N THR A 536 -2.79 -15.53 20.17
CA THR A 536 -2.71 -14.93 21.51
C THR A 536 -1.57 -15.56 22.34
N ILE A 537 -1.41 -16.88 22.27
CA ILE A 537 -0.36 -17.61 22.96
C ILE A 537 1.01 -17.16 22.44
N ILE A 538 1.18 -17.10 21.12
CA ILE A 538 2.43 -16.65 20.49
C ILE A 538 2.76 -15.21 20.90
N LYS A 539 1.77 -14.29 20.89
CA LYS A 539 1.95 -12.91 21.37
C LYS A 539 2.37 -12.81 22.83
N LEU A 540 1.90 -13.71 23.68
CA LEU A 540 2.37 -13.77 25.07
C LEU A 540 3.81 -14.30 25.14
N MET A 541 4.15 -15.30 24.35
CA MET A 541 5.49 -15.87 24.30
C MET A 541 6.55 -14.88 23.78
N THR A 542 6.19 -13.94 22.88
CA THR A 542 7.13 -12.88 22.44
C THR A 542 7.53 -11.92 23.57
N LYS A 543 6.72 -11.84 24.65
CA LYS A 543 7.01 -10.99 25.82
C LYS A 543 7.79 -11.70 26.92
N VAL A 544 8.02 -13.00 26.79
CA VAL A 544 8.81 -13.79 27.76
C VAL A 544 10.28 -13.34 27.68
N PRO A 545 10.91 -12.93 28.79
CA PRO A 545 12.31 -12.52 28.77
C PRO A 545 13.24 -13.70 28.45
N GLY A 546 14.38 -13.42 27.82
CA GLY A 546 15.42 -14.39 27.52
C GLY A 546 15.29 -15.07 26.15
N LYS A 547 16.04 -16.16 25.95
CA LYS A 547 16.23 -16.84 24.66
C LYS A 547 14.93 -17.27 23.97
N ILE A 548 13.93 -17.69 24.75
CA ILE A 548 12.65 -18.18 24.20
C ILE A 548 11.86 -17.03 23.57
N GLY A 549 11.68 -15.91 24.27
CA GLY A 549 10.97 -14.75 23.74
C GLY A 549 11.66 -14.16 22.51
N THR A 550 12.99 -14.07 22.54
CA THR A 550 13.79 -13.61 21.39
C THR A 550 13.60 -14.53 20.17
N LEU A 551 13.64 -15.86 20.36
CA LEU A 551 13.45 -16.82 19.28
C LEU A 551 12.02 -16.74 18.68
N VAL A 552 11.02 -16.67 19.55
CA VAL A 552 9.61 -16.54 19.14
C VAL A 552 9.39 -15.21 18.41
N ASN A 553 9.96 -14.11 18.89
CA ASN A 553 9.87 -12.81 18.21
C ASN A 553 10.58 -12.82 16.84
N LYS A 554 11.75 -13.44 16.76
CA LYS A 554 12.47 -13.64 15.50
C LYS A 554 11.66 -14.46 14.48
N ALA A 555 10.94 -15.48 14.93
CA ALA A 555 10.13 -16.33 14.06
C ALA A 555 8.77 -15.70 13.69
N PHE A 556 8.10 -15.07 14.65
CA PHE A 556 6.70 -14.63 14.53
C PHE A 556 6.49 -13.12 14.73
N GLY A 557 7.53 -12.34 14.99
CA GLY A 557 7.46 -10.90 15.08
C GLY A 557 7.12 -10.25 13.72
N SER A 558 6.52 -9.09 13.78
CA SER A 558 6.29 -8.25 12.58
C SER A 558 7.51 -7.37 12.32
N SER A 559 7.89 -7.23 11.05
CA SER A 559 8.88 -6.27 10.58
C SER A 559 8.61 -6.01 9.10
N ALA A 560 8.14 -4.83 8.76
CA ALA A 560 7.73 -4.51 7.41
C ALA A 560 8.03 -3.05 7.06
N TYR A 561 8.43 -2.80 5.83
CA TYR A 561 8.46 -1.48 5.22
C TYR A 561 7.06 -1.07 4.77
N ASP A 562 6.78 0.22 4.78
CA ASP A 562 5.65 0.73 4.02
C ASP A 562 5.84 0.42 2.52
N MET A 563 4.76 -0.01 1.86
CA MET A 563 4.79 -0.32 0.41
C MET A 563 5.17 0.89 -0.44
N ILE A 564 4.85 2.09 0.03
CA ILE A 564 5.24 3.35 -0.62
C ILE A 564 6.75 3.50 -0.77
N LEU A 565 7.52 3.08 0.25
CA LEU A 565 8.98 3.17 0.21
C LEU A 565 9.61 2.32 -0.90
N SER A 566 8.87 1.32 -1.35
CA SER A 566 9.32 0.37 -2.38
C SER A 566 8.73 0.64 -3.76
N TYR A 567 8.00 1.75 -3.91
CA TYR A 567 7.51 2.20 -5.21
C TYR A 567 8.69 2.69 -6.07
N TYR A 568 8.73 2.22 -7.30
CA TYR A 568 9.72 2.62 -8.31
C TYR A 568 9.01 2.81 -9.64
N ASP A 569 9.17 3.96 -10.27
CA ASP A 569 8.40 4.40 -11.43
C ASP A 569 9.14 4.22 -12.78
N LYS A 570 10.47 3.97 -12.73
CA LYS A 570 11.28 3.80 -13.94
C LYS A 570 11.43 2.33 -14.39
N GLY A 571 10.57 1.45 -13.93
CA GLY A 571 10.55 0.05 -14.33
C GLY A 571 9.94 -0.88 -13.30
N ASN A 572 9.49 -2.04 -13.74
CA ASN A 572 8.92 -3.05 -12.85
C ASN A 572 9.96 -4.09 -12.43
N TYR A 573 10.44 -3.98 -11.19
CA TYR A 573 11.35 -4.99 -10.63
C TYR A 573 10.62 -6.18 -9.97
N ARG A 574 9.30 -6.08 -9.74
CA ARG A 574 8.50 -7.13 -9.10
C ARG A 574 8.02 -8.15 -10.13
N ILE A 575 8.96 -8.82 -10.74
CA ILE A 575 8.73 -9.76 -11.84
C ILE A 575 8.22 -11.13 -11.37
N ARG A 576 8.28 -11.41 -10.06
CA ARG A 576 7.75 -12.61 -9.42
C ARG A 576 6.76 -12.23 -8.32
N SER A 577 5.55 -12.76 -8.41
CA SER A 577 4.60 -12.77 -7.29
C SER A 577 5.10 -13.70 -6.18
N LEU A 578 4.53 -13.59 -4.98
CA LEU A 578 4.89 -14.47 -3.85
C LEU A 578 4.69 -15.96 -4.19
N ASN A 579 3.57 -16.29 -4.81
CA ASN A 579 3.27 -17.68 -5.18
C ASN A 579 4.25 -18.22 -6.22
N GLU A 580 4.53 -17.49 -7.30
CA GLU A 580 5.51 -17.86 -8.32
C GLU A 580 6.91 -18.02 -7.74
N SER A 581 7.31 -17.09 -6.85
CA SER A 581 8.64 -17.10 -6.24
C SER A 581 8.87 -18.33 -5.36
N ILE A 582 7.84 -18.81 -4.64
CA ILE A 582 7.94 -20.03 -3.85
C ILE A 582 8.01 -21.26 -4.77
N HIS A 583 7.24 -21.30 -5.86
CA HIS A 583 7.33 -22.39 -6.83
C HIS A 583 8.71 -22.46 -7.50
N VAL A 584 9.29 -21.33 -7.87
CA VAL A 584 10.65 -21.28 -8.44
C VAL A 584 11.71 -21.66 -7.41
N SER A 585 11.53 -21.27 -6.15
CA SER A 585 12.49 -21.57 -5.06
C SER A 585 12.47 -23.03 -4.65
N GLU A 586 11.27 -23.65 -4.55
CA GLU A 586 11.03 -24.92 -3.89
C GLU A 586 10.47 -26.02 -4.80
N GLY A 587 9.96 -25.67 -5.98
CA GLY A 587 9.50 -26.65 -6.96
C GLY A 587 10.62 -27.53 -7.50
N ASP A 588 10.32 -28.76 -7.85
CA ASP A 588 11.23 -29.64 -8.59
C ASP A 588 11.46 -29.08 -10.00
N LYS A 589 12.70 -29.29 -10.54
CA LYS A 589 13.07 -28.83 -11.90
C LYS A 589 12.34 -29.63 -12.94
#